data_5764e2f9cf8ff853866887607ea47c93
#
_entry.id   5764e2f9cf8ff853866887607ea47c93
#
_cell.length_a   1.000
_cell.length_b   1.000
_cell.length_c   1.000
_cell.angle_alpha   90.00
_cell.angle_beta   90.00
_cell.angle_gamma   90.00
#
_symmetry.space_group_name_H-M   'P 1'
#
loop_
_entity.id
_entity.type
_entity.pdbx_description
1 polymer ?
#
loop_
_entity_poly.entity_id
_entity_poly.type
_entity_poly.pdbx_seq_one_letter_code
_entity_poly.pdbx_strand_id
1 'polypeptide(L)'
;IQGQVVPFNGTPALINALRGNQVDVGVEILGPVLTQIKANALRALAVTDDQRSVILPNVPTARESGVPALVISSWNALAAPAKTPAAVIQKLNKDIAAVLANPDVKTKLLNVSVEARGSTPERLKETLTGDIKRWTEVIQRAGIPRQ
;
A
#
# COMPACT_ATOMS: atom_id res chain seq x y z
N ILE A 1 16.28 -16.24 9.27
CA ILE A 1 16.71 -15.07 10.06
C ILE A 1 15.69 -14.90 11.18
N GLN A 2 16.13 -14.90 12.43
CA GLN A 2 15.29 -14.50 13.56
C GLN A 2 15.49 -12.99 13.75
N GLY A 3 14.44 -12.21 13.49
CA GLY A 3 14.44 -10.77 13.67
C GLY A 3 13.55 -10.37 14.85
N GLN A 4 13.95 -9.32 15.56
CA GLN A 4 13.10 -8.69 16.56
C GLN A 4 12.21 -7.64 15.85
N VAL A 5 10.90 -7.70 16.08
CA VAL A 5 9.96 -6.69 15.58
C VAL A 5 9.91 -5.53 16.57
N VAL A 6 10.20 -4.32 16.09
CA VAL A 6 10.14 -3.07 16.85
C VAL A 6 9.06 -2.17 16.23
N PRO A 7 7.95 -1.91 16.92
CA PRO A 7 6.90 -1.02 16.44
C PRO A 7 7.31 0.45 16.57
N PHE A 8 6.95 1.26 15.58
CA PHE A 8 7.16 2.72 15.58
C PHE A 8 5.84 3.47 15.45
N ASN A 9 5.69 4.55 16.18
CA ASN A 9 4.56 5.45 16.07
C ASN A 9 4.80 6.45 14.93
N GLY A 10 4.61 5.99 13.70
CA GLY A 10 4.69 6.79 12.50
C GLY A 10 6.05 6.77 11.79
N THR A 11 5.99 7.06 10.51
CA THR A 11 7.10 6.99 9.56
C THR A 11 8.32 7.85 9.94
N PRO A 12 8.20 9.08 10.49
CA PRO A 12 9.38 9.89 10.84
C PRO A 12 10.29 9.20 11.87
N ALA A 13 9.70 8.53 12.86
CA ALA A 13 10.46 7.80 13.88
C ALA A 13 11.19 6.59 13.27
N LEU A 14 10.53 5.84 12.39
CA LEU A 14 11.16 4.73 11.66
C LEU A 14 12.32 5.21 10.77
N ILE A 15 12.13 6.30 10.01
CA ILE A 15 13.20 6.87 9.16
C ILE A 15 14.43 7.25 10.01
N ASN A 16 14.22 7.90 11.15
CA ASN A 16 15.32 8.27 12.04
C ASN A 16 16.04 7.04 12.59
N ALA A 17 15.31 6.02 13.00
CA ALA A 17 15.87 4.76 13.50
C ALA A 17 16.70 4.01 12.43
N LEU A 18 16.19 3.95 11.19
CA LEU A 18 16.92 3.36 10.05
C LEU A 18 18.21 4.14 9.74
N ARG A 19 18.13 5.47 9.66
CA ARG A 19 19.31 6.32 9.39
C ARG A 19 20.32 6.34 10.54
N GLY A 20 19.84 6.14 11.76
CA GLY A 20 20.67 6.02 12.96
C GLY A 20 21.20 4.63 13.24
N ASN A 21 20.99 3.65 12.34
CA ASN A 21 21.38 2.24 12.51
C ASN A 21 20.83 1.62 13.81
N GLN A 22 19.67 2.07 14.27
CA GLN A 22 18.97 1.50 15.43
C GLN A 22 18.12 0.28 15.03
N VAL A 23 17.72 0.22 13.77
CA VAL A 23 17.08 -0.93 13.14
C VAL A 23 17.67 -1.17 11.75
N ASP A 24 17.74 -2.42 11.34
CA ASP A 24 18.39 -2.82 10.09
C ASP A 24 17.46 -2.74 8.88
N VAL A 25 16.17 -3.01 9.07
CA VAL A 25 15.15 -3.07 8.01
C VAL A 25 13.86 -2.44 8.50
N GLY A 26 13.17 -1.73 7.63
CA GLY A 26 11.83 -1.19 7.87
C GLY A 26 10.84 -1.66 6.80
N VAL A 27 9.58 -1.84 7.17
CA VAL A 27 8.45 -2.06 6.26
C VAL A 27 7.52 -0.85 6.36
N GLU A 28 7.34 -0.17 5.25
CA GLU A 28 6.57 1.09 5.22
C GLU A 28 5.89 1.29 3.87
N ILE A 29 4.86 2.13 3.80
CA ILE A 29 4.29 2.58 2.54
C ILE A 29 5.28 3.50 1.81
N LEU A 30 5.27 3.44 0.47
CA LEU A 30 6.30 4.11 -0.35
C LEU A 30 6.30 5.65 -0.20
N GLY A 31 5.13 6.28 -0.14
CA GLY A 31 5.02 7.75 -0.19
C GLY A 31 5.93 8.47 0.79
N PRO A 32 5.81 8.25 2.10
CA PRO A 32 6.59 8.96 3.11
C PRO A 32 8.11 8.70 3.05
N VAL A 33 8.54 7.56 2.51
CA VAL A 33 9.98 7.19 2.44
C VAL A 33 10.62 7.50 1.09
N LEU A 34 9.83 7.83 0.05
CA LEU A 34 10.31 8.00 -1.32
C LEU A 34 11.43 9.04 -1.44
N THR A 35 11.30 10.18 -0.74
CA THR A 35 12.32 11.25 -0.76
C THR A 35 13.66 10.74 -0.21
N GLN A 36 13.63 9.92 0.84
CA GLN A 36 14.84 9.34 1.43
C GLN A 36 15.50 8.32 0.50
N ILE A 37 14.68 7.54 -0.23
CA ILE A 37 15.17 6.57 -1.22
C ILE A 37 15.81 7.32 -2.41
N LYS A 38 15.16 8.36 -2.94
CA LYS A 38 15.69 9.18 -4.04
C LYS A 38 16.99 9.91 -3.65
N ALA A 39 17.12 10.30 -2.39
CA ALA A 39 18.33 10.91 -1.85
C ALA A 39 19.43 9.90 -1.47
N ASN A 40 19.23 8.61 -1.73
CA ASN A 40 20.11 7.51 -1.33
C ASN A 40 20.38 7.45 0.19
N ALA A 41 19.54 8.08 1.00
CA ALA A 41 19.61 8.00 2.46
C ALA A 41 18.98 6.71 3.03
N LEU A 42 18.10 6.07 2.25
CA LEU A 42 17.55 4.74 2.48
C LEU A 42 17.64 3.92 1.20
N ARG A 43 17.87 2.62 1.34
CA ARG A 43 17.88 1.66 0.22
C ARG A 43 16.58 0.87 0.19
N ALA A 44 15.83 0.97 -0.91
CA ALA A 44 14.70 0.06 -1.15
C ALA A 44 15.21 -1.33 -1.52
N LEU A 45 14.78 -2.36 -0.81
CA LEU A 45 15.18 -3.76 -1.02
C LEU A 45 14.20 -4.49 -1.93
N ALA A 46 12.90 -4.34 -1.68
CA ALA A 46 11.83 -4.90 -2.48
C ALA A 46 10.53 -4.11 -2.28
N VAL A 47 9.62 -4.21 -3.24
CA VAL A 47 8.23 -3.82 -3.07
C VAL A 47 7.37 -5.05 -2.82
N THR A 48 6.30 -4.89 -2.02
CA THR A 48 5.43 -6.01 -1.63
C THR A 48 4.17 -6.14 -2.51
N ASP A 49 4.03 -5.32 -3.55
CA ASP A 49 2.96 -5.48 -4.55
C ASP A 49 3.25 -6.70 -5.46
N ASP A 50 2.26 -7.16 -6.21
CA ASP A 50 2.38 -8.22 -7.20
C ASP A 50 3.21 -7.81 -8.44
N GLN A 51 3.35 -6.51 -8.67
CA GLN A 51 4.14 -5.90 -9.74
C GLN A 51 5.13 -4.88 -9.18
N ARG A 52 6.20 -4.62 -9.95
CA ARG A 52 7.13 -3.54 -9.61
C ARG A 52 6.42 -2.19 -9.65
N SER A 53 6.79 -1.30 -8.74
CA SER A 53 6.28 0.07 -8.74
C SER A 53 6.78 0.84 -9.97
N VAL A 54 5.88 1.56 -10.64
CA VAL A 54 6.24 2.49 -11.73
C VAL A 54 7.13 3.64 -11.23
N ILE A 55 7.12 3.92 -9.93
CA ILE A 55 7.94 4.97 -9.29
C ILE A 55 9.36 4.46 -9.03
N LEU A 56 9.52 3.15 -8.77
CA LEU A 56 10.80 2.49 -8.49
C LEU A 56 10.97 1.24 -9.38
N PRO A 57 11.07 1.38 -10.70
CA PRO A 57 11.03 0.25 -11.64
C PRO A 57 12.23 -0.71 -11.50
N ASN A 58 13.33 -0.23 -10.91
CA ASN A 58 14.54 -1.03 -10.69
C ASN A 58 14.50 -1.83 -9.36
N VAL A 59 13.50 -1.57 -8.50
CA VAL A 59 13.34 -2.30 -7.23
C VAL A 59 12.49 -3.55 -7.51
N PRO A 60 13.01 -4.75 -7.20
CA PRO A 60 12.27 -5.99 -7.44
C PRO A 60 11.06 -6.11 -6.51
N THR A 61 10.12 -6.97 -6.88
CA THR A 61 9.07 -7.40 -5.95
C THR A 61 9.62 -8.40 -4.93
N ALA A 62 8.93 -8.56 -3.81
CA ALA A 62 9.26 -9.59 -2.83
C ALA A 62 9.20 -11.00 -3.46
N ARG A 63 8.26 -11.22 -4.40
CA ARG A 63 8.15 -12.46 -5.17
C ARG A 63 9.39 -12.72 -6.00
N GLU A 64 9.88 -11.73 -6.77
CA GLU A 64 11.12 -11.82 -7.55
C GLU A 64 12.34 -12.03 -6.66
N SER A 65 12.28 -11.58 -5.40
CA SER A 65 13.33 -11.72 -4.39
C SER A 65 13.27 -13.03 -3.58
N GLY A 66 12.43 -14.00 -4.00
CA GLY A 66 12.36 -15.32 -3.39
C GLY A 66 11.33 -15.46 -2.24
N VAL A 67 10.46 -14.48 -2.04
CA VAL A 67 9.39 -14.52 -1.03
C VAL A 67 8.01 -14.41 -1.68
N PRO A 68 7.55 -15.45 -2.43
CA PRO A 68 6.34 -15.37 -3.26
C PRO A 68 5.05 -15.17 -2.46
N ALA A 69 5.03 -15.53 -1.19
CA ALA A 69 3.88 -15.36 -0.32
C ALA A 69 3.71 -13.92 0.22
N LEU A 70 4.75 -13.08 0.10
CA LEU A 70 4.72 -11.69 0.57
C LEU A 70 4.15 -10.78 -0.52
N VAL A 71 2.83 -10.83 -0.72
CA VAL A 71 2.10 -9.93 -1.60
C VAL A 71 1.13 -9.13 -0.76
N ILE A 72 1.49 -7.88 -0.49
CA ILE A 72 0.73 -6.95 0.35
C ILE A 72 0.79 -5.58 -0.30
N SER A 73 -0.36 -4.97 -0.55
CA SER A 73 -0.46 -3.59 -0.99
C SER A 73 -1.47 -2.82 -0.14
N SER A 74 -1.24 -1.53 0.01
CA SER A 74 -2.22 -0.61 0.56
C SER A 74 -3.09 -0.06 -0.56
N TRP A 75 -4.36 0.22 -0.25
CA TRP A 75 -5.28 0.83 -1.19
C TRP A 75 -6.14 1.89 -0.51
N ASN A 76 -6.59 2.86 -1.30
CA ASN A 76 -7.53 3.88 -0.89
C ASN A 76 -8.82 3.71 -1.68
N ALA A 77 -9.96 3.91 -1.05
CA ALA A 77 -11.26 3.79 -1.69
C ALA A 77 -12.21 4.91 -1.25
N LEU A 78 -13.18 5.19 -2.09
CA LEU A 78 -14.31 6.04 -1.77
C LEU A 78 -15.50 5.17 -1.35
N ALA A 79 -16.14 5.53 -0.25
CA ALA A 79 -17.33 4.85 0.25
C ALA A 79 -18.50 5.83 0.30
N ALA A 80 -19.71 5.31 0.14
CA ALA A 80 -20.96 6.05 0.30
C ALA A 80 -21.79 5.43 1.44
N PRO A 81 -22.73 6.17 2.02
CA PRO A 81 -23.66 5.63 3.01
C PRO A 81 -24.39 4.38 2.49
N ALA A 82 -24.61 3.40 3.37
CA ALA A 82 -25.14 2.08 3.00
C ALA A 82 -26.50 2.11 2.25
N LYS A 83 -27.30 3.16 2.44
CA LYS A 83 -28.61 3.32 1.79
C LYS A 83 -28.57 4.17 0.51
N THR A 84 -27.38 4.49 -0.02
CA THR A 84 -27.24 5.23 -1.28
C THR A 84 -27.80 4.40 -2.43
N PRO A 85 -28.71 4.97 -3.25
CA PRO A 85 -29.31 4.26 -4.38
C PRO A 85 -28.26 3.73 -5.37
N ALA A 86 -28.46 2.53 -5.90
CA ALA A 86 -27.53 1.88 -6.83
C ALA A 86 -27.18 2.74 -8.06
N ALA A 87 -28.17 3.45 -8.62
CA ALA A 87 -27.96 4.35 -9.76
C ALA A 87 -26.96 5.50 -9.44
N VAL A 88 -26.97 6.01 -8.20
CA VAL A 88 -26.02 7.03 -7.73
C VAL A 88 -24.61 6.42 -7.62
N ILE A 89 -24.48 5.22 -7.05
CA ILE A 89 -23.20 4.51 -6.95
C ILE A 89 -22.61 4.26 -8.33
N GLN A 90 -23.41 3.78 -9.29
CA GLN A 90 -22.97 3.52 -10.66
C GLN A 90 -22.49 4.80 -11.35
N LYS A 91 -23.24 5.90 -11.18
CA LYS A 91 -22.85 7.21 -11.73
C LYS A 91 -21.53 7.68 -11.15
N LEU A 92 -21.39 7.66 -9.81
CA LEU A 92 -20.16 8.06 -9.13
C LEU A 92 -18.96 7.20 -9.56
N ASN A 93 -19.13 5.88 -9.66
CA ASN A 93 -18.07 4.99 -10.12
C ASN A 93 -17.62 5.33 -11.54
N LYS A 94 -18.56 5.58 -12.46
CA LYS A 94 -18.26 5.99 -13.84
C LYS A 94 -17.48 7.32 -13.87
N ASP A 95 -17.95 8.32 -13.11
CA ASP A 95 -17.34 9.65 -13.08
C ASP A 95 -15.92 9.57 -12.47
N ILE A 96 -15.74 8.83 -11.38
CA ILE A 96 -14.44 8.60 -10.74
C ILE A 96 -13.49 7.87 -11.69
N ALA A 97 -13.95 6.83 -12.38
CA ALA A 97 -13.14 6.10 -13.36
C ALA A 97 -12.66 7.03 -14.49
N ALA A 98 -13.51 7.95 -14.97
CA ALA A 98 -13.12 8.95 -15.97
C ALA A 98 -12.07 9.92 -15.42
N VAL A 99 -12.21 10.37 -14.17
CA VAL A 99 -11.23 11.24 -13.51
C VAL A 99 -9.88 10.52 -13.35
N LEU A 100 -9.88 9.27 -12.90
CA LEU A 100 -8.67 8.47 -12.74
C LEU A 100 -7.98 8.12 -14.07
N ALA A 101 -8.72 8.14 -15.19
CA ALA A 101 -8.15 7.96 -16.52
C ALA A 101 -7.41 9.21 -17.02
N ASN A 102 -7.67 10.40 -16.47
CA ASN A 102 -7.08 11.66 -16.88
C ASN A 102 -5.57 11.68 -16.60
N PRO A 103 -4.70 11.99 -17.60
CA PRO A 103 -3.25 12.01 -17.43
C PRO A 103 -2.74 12.96 -16.34
N ASP A 104 -3.34 14.15 -16.21
CA ASP A 104 -2.94 15.12 -15.20
C ASP A 104 -3.24 14.61 -13.79
N VAL A 105 -4.39 13.95 -13.60
CA VAL A 105 -4.75 13.34 -12.32
C VAL A 105 -3.80 12.19 -11.99
N LYS A 106 -3.49 11.33 -12.95
CA LYS A 106 -2.49 10.25 -12.77
C LYS A 106 -1.15 10.81 -12.34
N THR A 107 -0.66 11.85 -13.01
CA THR A 107 0.60 12.50 -12.68
C THR A 107 0.59 13.08 -11.26
N LYS A 108 -0.49 13.78 -10.88
CA LYS A 108 -0.62 14.35 -9.53
C LYS A 108 -0.65 13.27 -8.45
N LEU A 109 -1.35 12.16 -8.68
CA LEU A 109 -1.39 11.03 -7.75
C LEU A 109 -0.01 10.35 -7.63
N LEU A 110 0.69 10.13 -8.76
CA LEU A 110 2.05 9.58 -8.74
C LEU A 110 3.03 10.47 -7.96
N ASN A 111 2.88 11.80 -8.02
CA ASN A 111 3.72 12.72 -7.27
C ASN A 111 3.60 12.56 -5.74
N VAL A 112 2.47 12.03 -5.28
CA VAL A 112 2.26 11.65 -3.87
C VAL A 112 2.35 10.13 -3.65
N SER A 113 2.98 9.42 -4.58
CA SER A 113 3.22 7.97 -4.54
C SER A 113 1.95 7.12 -4.49
N VAL A 114 0.87 7.60 -5.11
CA VAL A 114 -0.38 6.87 -5.28
C VAL A 114 -0.55 6.52 -6.76
N GLU A 115 -0.70 5.25 -7.07
CA GLU A 115 -1.06 4.81 -8.41
C GLU A 115 -2.57 4.89 -8.62
N ALA A 116 -3.00 5.58 -9.69
CA ALA A 116 -4.41 5.70 -10.05
C ALA A 116 -4.92 4.36 -10.62
N ARG A 117 -5.59 3.57 -9.79
CA ARG A 117 -6.22 2.29 -10.18
C ARG A 117 -7.72 2.37 -9.89
N GLY A 118 -8.55 2.37 -10.94
CA GLY A 118 -10.00 2.28 -10.79
C GLY A 118 -10.46 0.82 -10.67
N SER A 119 -11.62 0.61 -10.02
CA SER A 119 -12.29 -0.69 -9.97
C SER A 119 -13.81 -0.54 -9.98
N THR A 120 -14.54 -1.63 -10.18
CA THR A 120 -15.99 -1.65 -9.95
C THR A 120 -16.30 -1.73 -8.45
N PRO A 121 -17.52 -1.34 -8.03
CA PRO A 121 -17.96 -1.50 -6.63
C PRO A 121 -17.89 -2.96 -6.16
N GLU A 122 -18.21 -3.91 -7.04
CA GLU A 122 -18.16 -5.35 -6.76
C GLU A 122 -16.73 -5.80 -6.48
N ARG A 123 -15.78 -5.35 -7.33
CA ARG A 123 -14.37 -5.69 -7.16
C ARG A 123 -13.80 -5.10 -5.87
N LEU A 124 -14.17 -3.88 -5.52
CA LEU A 124 -13.78 -3.28 -4.23
C LEU A 124 -14.33 -4.08 -3.05
N LYS A 125 -15.58 -4.53 -3.13
CA LYS A 125 -16.19 -5.37 -2.09
C LYS A 125 -15.43 -6.70 -1.93
N GLU A 126 -15.07 -7.36 -3.04
CA GLU A 126 -14.25 -8.58 -3.00
C GLU A 126 -12.89 -8.34 -2.33
N THR A 127 -12.20 -7.25 -2.71
CA THR A 127 -10.93 -6.86 -2.11
C THR A 127 -11.08 -6.66 -0.61
N LEU A 128 -12.05 -5.86 -0.18
CA LEU A 128 -12.31 -5.57 1.23
C LEU A 128 -12.61 -6.84 2.04
N THR A 129 -13.50 -7.71 1.53
CA THR A 129 -13.87 -8.94 2.25
C THR A 129 -12.70 -9.93 2.29
N GLY A 130 -11.94 -10.02 1.21
CA GLY A 130 -10.72 -10.84 1.14
C GLY A 130 -9.67 -10.37 2.14
N ASP A 131 -9.42 -9.07 2.20
CA ASP A 131 -8.45 -8.49 3.14
C ASP A 131 -8.90 -8.65 4.59
N ILE A 132 -10.17 -8.44 4.91
CA ILE A 132 -10.71 -8.69 6.26
C ILE A 132 -10.45 -10.14 6.69
N LYS A 133 -10.75 -11.11 5.83
CA LYS A 133 -10.50 -12.53 6.12
C LYS A 133 -9.01 -12.79 6.33
N ARG A 134 -8.17 -12.38 5.37
CA ARG A 134 -6.72 -12.57 5.40
C ARG A 134 -6.09 -11.98 6.65
N TRP A 135 -6.38 -10.72 6.96
CA TRP A 135 -5.79 -10.06 8.11
C TRP A 135 -6.31 -10.61 9.45
N THR A 136 -7.58 -11.04 9.51
CA THR A 136 -8.09 -11.74 10.68
C THR A 136 -7.27 -13.00 10.98
N GLU A 137 -7.00 -13.82 9.96
CA GLU A 137 -6.20 -15.04 10.09
C GLU A 137 -4.74 -14.74 10.49
N VAL A 138 -4.14 -13.68 9.88
CA VAL A 138 -2.76 -13.27 10.20
C VAL A 138 -2.65 -12.78 11.64
N ILE A 139 -3.56 -11.91 12.08
CA ILE A 139 -3.59 -11.37 13.45
C ILE A 139 -3.74 -12.48 14.47
N GLN A 140 -4.65 -13.44 14.21
CA GLN A 140 -4.84 -14.59 15.10
C GLN A 140 -3.58 -15.46 15.21
N ARG A 141 -2.96 -15.79 14.06
CA ARG A 141 -1.73 -16.62 14.04
C ARG A 141 -0.54 -15.93 14.67
N ALA A 142 -0.43 -14.61 14.51
CA ALA A 142 0.65 -13.83 15.08
C ALA A 142 0.44 -13.49 16.57
N GLY A 143 -0.72 -13.82 17.16
CA GLY A 143 -1.03 -13.50 18.56
C GLY A 143 -1.11 -12.00 18.83
N ILE A 144 -1.43 -11.18 17.83
CA ILE A 144 -1.52 -9.72 17.98
C ILE A 144 -2.79 -9.40 18.79
N PRO A 145 -2.68 -8.72 19.95
CA PRO A 145 -3.83 -8.38 20.75
C PRO A 145 -4.76 -7.41 20.02
N ARG A 146 -6.06 -7.60 20.15
CA ARG A 146 -7.05 -6.62 19.66
C ARG A 146 -6.95 -5.36 20.52
N GLN A 147 -6.87 -4.24 19.86
CA GLN A 147 -6.96 -2.91 20.49
C GLN A 147 -8.41 -2.50 20.64
#